data_3a38f7e0946d9747c5fde08c8576e86e
#
_entry.id   3a38f7e0946d9747c5fde08c8576e86e
#
_cell.length_a   1.000
_cell.length_b   1.000
_cell.length_c   1.000
_cell.angle_alpha   90.00
_cell.angle_beta   90.00
_cell.angle_gamma   90.00
#
_symmetry.space_group_name_H-M   'P 1'
#
loop_
_entity.id
_entity.type
_entity.pdbx_description
1 polymer ?
#
loop_
_entity_poly.entity_id
_entity_poly.type
_entity_poly.pdbx_seq_one_letter_code
_entity_poly.pdbx_strand_id
1 'polypeptide(L)'
;MGDLAESATKQLANSAFKATMSLDDQLDYVINFFKPFKDDIVYLCKGNHELRLEKDYDLDLTRIIANALNCDYGNQTIDSFKVNDEIIDIYLAHGRGSSKHHYTAESAFIRNTQAINATIYLNGHNHRCQCFTIPIRTHDGLKRRYYAFTGAFLGYGGYSDSMQLPILPEAFLHLSIDKDVRVDHKIFYIDQRAKELMKTN
;
A
#
# COMPACT_ATOMS: atom_id res chain seq x y z
N MET A 1 0.65 -0.38 3.13
CA MET A 1 0.37 0.82 2.31
C MET A 1 -1.07 1.32 2.52
N GLY A 2 -1.64 1.14 3.71
CA GLY A 2 -3.01 1.53 4.09
C GLY A 2 -4.07 0.49 3.76
N ASP A 3 -5.31 0.78 4.18
CA ASP A 3 -6.46 -0.13 4.12
C ASP A 3 -6.15 -1.47 4.83
N LEU A 4 -5.61 -1.37 6.06
CA LEU A 4 -5.25 -2.51 6.88
C LEU A 4 -6.46 -3.18 7.53
N ALA A 5 -7.54 -2.41 7.74
CA ALA A 5 -8.82 -2.86 8.25
C ALA A 5 -9.95 -2.35 7.37
N GLU A 6 -11.01 -3.14 7.19
CA GLU A 6 -12.20 -2.73 6.41
C GLU A 6 -12.89 -1.52 7.05
N SER A 7 -12.85 -1.43 8.37
CA SER A 7 -13.43 -0.33 9.17
C SER A 7 -14.86 0.08 8.74
N ALA A 8 -15.65 -0.87 8.25
CA ALA A 8 -17.01 -0.63 7.87
C ALA A 8 -17.88 -0.35 9.11
N THR A 9 -18.54 0.80 9.14
CA THR A 9 -19.46 1.18 10.19
C THR A 9 -20.90 0.77 9.86
N LYS A 10 -21.77 0.70 10.88
CA LYS A 10 -23.20 0.42 10.69
C LYS A 10 -23.91 1.43 9.78
N GLN A 11 -23.36 2.64 9.63
CA GLN A 11 -23.88 3.66 8.73
C GLN A 11 -23.55 3.36 7.25
N LEU A 12 -22.47 2.59 7.01
CA LEU A 12 -22.16 2.02 5.70
C LEU A 12 -22.82 0.66 5.52
N ALA A 13 -24.10 0.59 5.80
CA ALA A 13 -24.92 -0.60 6.07
C ALA A 13 -24.67 -1.84 5.19
N ASN A 14 -24.25 -1.68 3.95
CA ASN A 14 -24.05 -2.82 3.04
C ASN A 14 -22.73 -3.57 3.26
N SER A 15 -21.69 -2.93 3.81
CA SER A 15 -20.41 -3.57 4.05
C SER A 15 -20.23 -4.09 5.47
N ALA A 16 -20.78 -3.38 6.48
CA ALA A 16 -20.70 -3.82 7.87
C ALA A 16 -21.39 -5.17 8.12
N PHE A 17 -22.54 -5.43 7.45
CA PHE A 17 -23.24 -6.71 7.57
C PHE A 17 -22.54 -7.89 6.86
N LYS A 18 -21.57 -7.61 6.01
CA LYS A 18 -20.77 -8.63 5.31
C LYS A 18 -19.41 -8.87 5.97
N ALA A 19 -19.03 -8.03 6.93
CA ALA A 19 -17.79 -8.22 7.67
C ALA A 19 -17.92 -9.48 8.57
N THR A 20 -16.98 -10.38 8.44
CA THR A 20 -16.93 -11.63 9.24
C THR A 20 -16.27 -11.41 10.59
N MET A 21 -15.64 -10.27 10.81
CA MET A 21 -14.95 -9.89 12.03
C MET A 21 -15.45 -8.54 12.52
N SER A 22 -15.53 -8.37 13.85
CA SER A 22 -15.76 -7.05 14.45
C SER A 22 -14.56 -6.14 14.19
N LEU A 23 -14.71 -4.83 14.40
CA LEU A 23 -13.61 -3.88 14.23
C LEU A 23 -12.46 -4.16 15.21
N ASP A 24 -12.78 -4.50 16.45
CA ASP A 24 -11.80 -4.86 17.49
C ASP A 24 -11.02 -6.12 17.08
N ASP A 25 -11.71 -7.16 16.60
CA ASP A 25 -11.07 -8.37 16.10
C ASP A 25 -10.17 -8.11 14.89
N GLN A 26 -10.59 -7.23 13.98
CA GLN A 26 -9.76 -6.81 12.84
C GLN A 26 -8.48 -6.10 13.32
N LEU A 27 -8.60 -5.21 14.32
CA LEU A 27 -7.50 -4.48 14.88
C LEU A 27 -6.49 -5.43 15.54
N ASP A 28 -6.99 -6.33 16.39
CA ASP A 28 -6.17 -7.34 17.05
C ASP A 28 -5.49 -8.27 16.04
N TYR A 29 -6.22 -8.69 15.00
CA TYR A 29 -5.67 -9.52 13.94
C TYR A 29 -4.51 -8.82 13.21
N VAL A 30 -4.69 -7.57 12.81
CA VAL A 30 -3.66 -6.79 12.11
C VAL A 30 -2.42 -6.59 12.99
N ILE A 31 -2.61 -6.20 14.24
CA ILE A 31 -1.48 -6.00 15.18
C ILE A 31 -0.72 -7.31 15.39
N ASN A 32 -1.43 -8.40 15.67
CA ASN A 32 -0.81 -9.70 15.92
C ASN A 32 -0.10 -10.25 14.67
N PHE A 33 -0.67 -10.02 13.48
CA PHE A 33 -0.06 -10.42 12.21
C PHE A 33 1.28 -9.71 11.96
N PHE A 34 1.34 -8.40 12.20
CA PHE A 34 2.56 -7.62 11.94
C PHE A 34 3.56 -7.62 13.10
N LYS A 35 3.15 -7.99 14.30
CA LYS A 35 4.01 -7.97 15.49
C LYS A 35 5.35 -8.71 15.34
N PRO A 36 5.44 -9.88 14.66
CA PRO A 36 6.73 -10.55 14.43
C PRO A 36 7.69 -9.75 13.55
N PHE A 37 7.19 -8.82 12.75
CA PHE A 37 7.94 -8.01 11.78
C PHE A 37 8.07 -6.55 12.20
N LYS A 38 7.71 -6.21 13.45
CA LYS A 38 7.60 -4.80 13.90
C LYS A 38 8.88 -3.99 13.70
N ASP A 39 10.05 -4.63 13.88
CA ASP A 39 11.35 -3.97 13.76
C ASP A 39 11.77 -3.71 12.29
N ASP A 40 11.08 -4.33 11.34
CA ASP A 40 11.27 -4.16 9.89
C ASP A 40 10.23 -3.19 9.27
N ILE A 41 9.24 -2.74 10.07
CA ILE A 41 8.21 -1.80 9.59
C ILE A 41 8.75 -0.38 9.67
N VAL A 42 8.99 0.23 8.52
CA VAL A 42 9.48 1.60 8.43
C VAL A 42 8.34 2.61 8.63
N TYR A 43 7.19 2.37 7.98
CA TYR A 43 6.10 3.35 7.98
C TYR A 43 4.75 2.72 7.65
N LEU A 44 3.68 3.20 8.31
CA LEU A 44 2.29 2.86 7.99
C LEU A 44 1.56 4.02 7.32
N CYS A 45 1.15 3.84 6.07
CA CYS A 45 0.28 4.80 5.41
C CYS A 45 -1.17 4.65 5.90
N LYS A 46 -1.86 5.77 6.14
CA LYS A 46 -3.31 5.78 6.34
C LYS A 46 -4.01 5.44 5.04
N GLY A 47 -4.89 4.46 5.07
CA GLY A 47 -5.78 4.14 3.96
C GLY A 47 -7.08 4.94 4.02
N ASN A 48 -7.86 4.88 2.95
CA ASN A 48 -9.16 5.54 2.94
C ASN A 48 -10.19 4.84 3.82
N HIS A 49 -9.99 3.56 4.14
CA HIS A 49 -10.83 2.82 5.08
C HIS A 49 -10.63 3.31 6.51
N GLU A 50 -9.39 3.46 6.98
CA GLU A 50 -9.09 4.01 8.31
C GLU A 50 -9.53 5.48 8.43
N LEU A 51 -9.35 6.29 7.36
CA LEU A 51 -9.75 7.69 7.33
C LEU A 51 -11.26 7.91 7.49
N ARG A 52 -12.11 6.93 7.20
CA ARG A 52 -13.56 7.02 7.45
C ARG A 52 -13.85 7.13 8.94
N LEU A 53 -13.21 6.27 9.74
CA LEU A 53 -13.41 6.30 11.21
C LEU A 53 -12.83 7.55 11.85
N GLU A 54 -11.70 8.03 11.34
CA GLU A 54 -11.12 9.28 11.81
C GLU A 54 -12.07 10.47 11.55
N LYS A 55 -12.71 10.52 10.38
CA LYS A 55 -13.69 11.56 10.04
C LYS A 55 -14.99 11.49 10.82
N ASP A 56 -15.52 10.28 10.97
CA ASP A 56 -16.87 10.08 11.49
C ASP A 56 -16.89 9.98 13.02
N TYR A 57 -15.77 9.55 13.63
CA TYR A 57 -15.71 9.21 15.07
C TYR A 57 -14.45 9.72 15.78
N ASP A 58 -13.59 10.53 15.15
CA ASP A 58 -12.28 10.94 15.67
C ASP A 58 -11.38 9.78 16.11
N LEU A 59 -11.58 8.59 15.51
CA LEU A 59 -10.84 7.38 15.83
C LEU A 59 -9.79 7.06 14.77
N ASP A 60 -8.54 7.34 15.07
CA ASP A 60 -7.39 7.06 14.19
C ASP A 60 -6.86 5.63 14.41
N LEU A 61 -7.38 4.67 13.63
CA LEU A 61 -6.96 3.28 13.68
C LEU A 61 -5.48 3.09 13.32
N THR A 62 -5.00 3.85 12.33
CA THR A 62 -3.59 3.73 11.91
C THR A 62 -2.66 4.10 13.05
N ARG A 63 -3.01 5.12 13.82
CA ARG A 63 -2.27 5.51 15.02
C ARG A 63 -2.24 4.40 16.07
N ILE A 64 -3.36 3.73 16.30
CA ILE A 64 -3.44 2.62 17.27
C ILE A 64 -2.52 1.49 16.84
N ILE A 65 -2.58 1.08 15.56
CA ILE A 65 -1.73 0.02 15.01
C ILE A 65 -0.26 0.43 15.07
N ALA A 66 0.08 1.65 14.66
CA ALA A 66 1.45 2.16 14.65
C ALA A 66 2.07 2.20 16.05
N ASN A 67 1.30 2.66 17.04
CA ASN A 67 1.75 2.65 18.44
C ASN A 67 2.01 1.23 18.97
N ALA A 68 1.14 0.28 18.62
CA ALA A 68 1.31 -1.13 19.02
C ALA A 68 2.53 -1.79 18.35
N LEU A 69 2.88 -1.36 17.14
CA LEU A 69 4.02 -1.86 16.37
C LEU A 69 5.30 -1.02 16.54
N ASN A 70 5.21 0.12 17.24
CA ASN A 70 6.30 1.07 17.47
C ASN A 70 6.93 1.57 16.15
N CYS A 71 6.11 2.01 15.20
CA CYS A 71 6.56 2.55 13.93
C CYS A 71 5.89 3.89 13.59
N ASP A 72 6.46 4.64 12.66
CA ASP A 72 5.90 5.89 12.17
C ASP A 72 4.68 5.68 11.28
N TYR A 73 3.80 6.69 11.19
CA TYR A 73 2.58 6.61 10.40
C TYR A 73 2.11 7.98 9.90
N GLY A 74 1.25 7.98 8.90
CA GLY A 74 0.58 9.18 8.38
C GLY A 74 0.00 8.98 6.98
N ASN A 75 -0.39 10.09 6.35
CA ASN A 75 -0.98 10.05 5.00
C ASN A 75 0.06 9.73 3.92
N GLN A 76 1.27 10.28 4.09
CA GLN A 76 2.39 10.11 3.17
C GLN A 76 3.71 10.45 3.88
N THR A 77 4.81 9.94 3.37
CA THR A 77 6.16 10.31 3.82
C THR A 77 7.17 10.22 2.68
N ILE A 78 8.33 10.81 2.89
CA ILE A 78 9.55 10.54 2.12
C ILE A 78 10.58 10.06 3.12
N ASP A 79 11.04 8.84 2.91
CA ASP A 79 12.12 8.24 3.68
C ASP A 79 13.38 8.14 2.85
N SER A 80 14.53 8.35 3.48
CA SER A 80 15.84 8.34 2.84
C SER A 80 16.68 7.17 3.32
N PHE A 81 17.13 6.36 2.39
CA PHE A 81 17.97 5.20 2.66
C PHE A 81 19.34 5.40 2.07
N LYS A 82 20.38 5.15 2.85
CA LYS A 82 21.74 5.18 2.37
C LYS A 82 22.14 3.81 1.82
N VAL A 83 22.49 3.77 0.53
CA VAL A 83 23.05 2.58 -0.13
C VAL A 83 24.44 2.96 -0.61
N ASN A 84 25.49 2.45 0.04
CA ASN A 84 26.87 2.91 -0.11
C ASN A 84 26.98 4.42 0.16
N ASP A 85 27.40 5.22 -0.83
CA ASP A 85 27.54 6.68 -0.71
C ASP A 85 26.37 7.44 -1.34
N GLU A 86 25.37 6.74 -1.88
CA GLU A 86 24.18 7.32 -2.49
C GLU A 86 23.01 7.35 -1.50
N ILE A 87 22.22 8.42 -1.57
CA ILE A 87 20.95 8.54 -0.84
C ILE A 87 19.81 8.25 -1.80
N ILE A 88 18.94 7.34 -1.40
CA ILE A 88 17.75 6.96 -2.16
C ILE A 88 16.53 7.41 -1.39
N ASP A 89 15.82 8.36 -1.95
CA ASP A 89 14.56 8.85 -1.41
C ASP A 89 13.41 8.01 -1.92
N ILE A 90 12.61 7.49 -1.00
CA ILE A 90 11.41 6.70 -1.27
C ILE A 90 10.18 7.46 -0.79
N TYR A 91 9.32 7.83 -1.71
CA TYR A 91 8.01 8.40 -1.41
C TYR A 91 6.99 7.29 -1.21
N LEU A 92 6.25 7.37 -0.11
CA LEU A 92 5.23 6.42 0.32
C LEU A 92 3.90 7.12 0.50
N ALA A 93 2.84 6.63 -0.12
CA ALA A 93 1.48 7.09 0.08
C ALA A 93 0.47 5.99 -0.20
N HIS A 94 -0.69 6.00 0.47
CA HIS A 94 -1.77 5.07 0.13
C HIS A 94 -2.29 5.30 -1.29
N GLY A 95 -2.34 6.56 -1.72
CA GLY A 95 -2.84 6.94 -3.02
C GLY A 95 -4.31 7.36 -3.02
N ARG A 96 -4.80 7.69 -4.21
CA ARG A 96 -6.16 8.18 -4.44
C ARG A 96 -6.66 7.78 -5.83
N GLY A 97 -7.97 7.63 -5.95
CA GLY A 97 -8.66 7.46 -7.23
C GLY A 97 -8.80 6.01 -7.66
N SER A 98 -9.95 5.71 -8.21
CA SER A 98 -10.31 4.38 -8.73
C SER A 98 -10.46 4.48 -10.24
N SER A 99 -9.37 4.29 -11.00
CA SER A 99 -9.49 4.19 -12.44
C SER A 99 -9.56 2.73 -12.87
N LYS A 100 -10.57 2.41 -13.68
CA LYS A 100 -10.69 1.11 -14.34
C LYS A 100 -9.62 0.94 -15.45
N HIS A 101 -9.06 2.02 -15.95
CA HIS A 101 -8.08 2.02 -17.03
C HIS A 101 -6.64 2.11 -16.50
N HIS A 102 -5.75 1.26 -17.00
CA HIS A 102 -4.34 1.21 -16.60
C HIS A 102 -3.65 2.56 -16.76
N TYR A 103 -3.70 3.13 -17.95
CA TYR A 103 -3.02 4.39 -18.27
C TYR A 103 -3.49 5.58 -17.44
N THR A 104 -4.76 5.61 -17.06
CA THR A 104 -5.28 6.69 -16.22
C THR A 104 -4.71 6.61 -14.80
N ALA A 105 -4.55 5.42 -14.24
CA ALA A 105 -3.96 5.23 -12.92
C ALA A 105 -2.49 5.66 -12.89
N GLU A 106 -1.70 5.24 -13.87
CA GLU A 106 -0.29 5.63 -14.01
C GLU A 106 -0.14 7.14 -14.20
N SER A 107 -0.91 7.71 -15.14
CA SER A 107 -0.89 9.16 -15.40
C SER A 107 -1.31 9.99 -14.18
N ALA A 108 -2.30 9.52 -13.42
CA ALA A 108 -2.72 10.18 -12.19
C ALA A 108 -1.63 10.09 -11.12
N PHE A 109 -0.97 8.94 -10.97
CA PHE A 109 0.12 8.77 -10.04
C PHE A 109 1.28 9.73 -10.34
N ILE A 110 1.74 9.78 -11.58
CA ILE A 110 2.80 10.69 -12.02
C ILE A 110 2.40 12.15 -11.74
N ARG A 111 1.21 12.55 -12.16
CA ARG A 111 0.72 13.92 -11.98
C ARG A 111 0.62 14.32 -10.51
N ASN A 112 0.12 13.42 -9.66
CA ASN A 112 -0.07 13.71 -8.25
C ASN A 112 1.25 13.81 -7.48
N THR A 113 2.34 13.25 -8.03
CA THR A 113 3.67 13.26 -7.42
C THR A 113 4.68 14.15 -8.14
N GLN A 114 4.26 14.91 -9.15
CA GLN A 114 5.17 15.73 -9.97
C GLN A 114 5.99 16.76 -9.18
N ALA A 115 5.43 17.27 -8.07
CA ALA A 115 6.10 18.22 -7.18
C ALA A 115 7.01 17.55 -6.14
N ILE A 116 7.01 16.21 -6.08
CA ILE A 116 7.79 15.44 -5.12
C ILE A 116 9.07 14.97 -5.80
N ASN A 117 10.20 15.18 -5.14
CA ASN A 117 11.47 14.69 -5.65
C ASN A 117 11.90 13.45 -4.85
N ALA A 118 11.72 12.29 -5.44
CA ALA A 118 12.16 11.01 -4.91
C ALA A 118 12.71 10.12 -6.04
N THR A 119 13.44 9.08 -5.69
CA THR A 119 13.92 8.06 -6.62
C THR A 119 12.87 7.00 -6.86
N ILE A 120 12.17 6.58 -5.78
CA ILE A 120 11.15 5.54 -5.80
C ILE A 120 9.86 6.12 -5.26
N TYR A 121 8.76 5.80 -5.92
CA TYR A 121 7.40 6.22 -5.54
C TYR A 121 6.54 4.98 -5.35
N LEU A 122 6.00 4.77 -4.14
CA LEU A 122 5.14 3.65 -3.80
C LEU A 122 3.72 4.11 -3.52
N ASN A 123 2.75 3.42 -4.14
CA ASN A 123 1.34 3.73 -4.03
C ASN A 123 0.52 2.45 -3.84
N GLY A 124 -0.42 2.44 -2.92
CA GLY A 124 -1.41 1.39 -2.71
C GLY A 124 -2.73 1.68 -3.43
N HIS A 125 -3.87 1.45 -2.75
CA HIS A 125 -5.25 1.79 -3.11
C HIS A 125 -5.81 1.12 -4.38
N ASN A 126 -5.05 1.11 -5.46
CA ASN A 126 -5.51 0.60 -6.76
C ASN A 126 -5.51 -0.92 -6.87
N HIS A 127 -5.08 -1.64 -5.85
CA HIS A 127 -4.92 -3.11 -5.81
C HIS A 127 -4.02 -3.70 -6.91
N ARG A 128 -3.42 -2.86 -7.75
CA ARG A 128 -2.49 -3.29 -8.80
C ARG A 128 -1.14 -3.60 -8.20
N CYS A 129 -0.47 -4.60 -8.75
CA CYS A 129 0.92 -4.87 -8.44
C CYS A 129 1.72 -4.68 -9.74
N GLN A 130 2.43 -3.54 -9.83
CA GLN A 130 3.11 -3.14 -11.06
C GLN A 130 4.23 -2.17 -10.74
N CYS A 131 5.35 -2.28 -11.46
CA CYS A 131 6.42 -1.30 -11.43
C CYS A 131 6.69 -0.78 -12.85
N PHE A 132 6.90 0.53 -12.98
CA PHE A 132 7.30 1.16 -14.23
C PHE A 132 8.31 2.28 -13.96
N THR A 133 9.06 2.68 -14.98
CA THR A 133 10.12 3.68 -14.84
C THR A 133 9.92 4.83 -15.79
N ILE A 134 10.29 6.03 -15.33
CA ILE A 134 10.32 7.24 -16.15
C ILE A 134 11.76 7.77 -16.19
N PRO A 135 12.37 7.88 -17.38
CA PRO A 135 13.67 8.55 -17.50
C PRO A 135 13.49 10.05 -17.28
N ILE A 136 14.38 10.63 -16.49
CA ILE A 136 14.45 12.07 -16.27
C ILE A 136 15.85 12.59 -16.63
N ARG A 137 15.89 13.77 -17.24
CA ARG A 137 17.15 14.44 -17.50
C ARG A 137 17.50 15.34 -16.32
N THR A 138 18.68 15.14 -15.75
CA THR A 138 19.22 15.94 -14.66
C THR A 138 20.52 16.61 -15.11
N HIS A 139 21.08 17.48 -14.28
CA HIS A 139 22.40 18.07 -14.51
C HIS A 139 23.47 16.98 -14.68
N ASP A 140 23.39 15.90 -13.91
CA ASP A 140 24.37 14.79 -13.90
C ASP A 140 24.09 13.71 -14.96
N GLY A 141 23.13 13.96 -15.89
CA GLY A 141 22.79 13.03 -16.95
C GLY A 141 21.37 12.44 -16.83
N LEU A 142 21.21 11.25 -17.37
CA LEU A 142 19.92 10.53 -17.39
C LEU A 142 19.80 9.72 -16.09
N LYS A 143 18.78 10.04 -15.30
CA LYS A 143 18.36 9.26 -14.13
C LYS A 143 17.00 8.59 -14.39
N ARG A 144 16.61 7.68 -13.53
CA ARG A 144 15.31 7.01 -13.58
C ARG A 144 14.54 7.26 -12.30
N ARG A 145 13.24 7.53 -12.42
CA ARG A 145 12.29 7.44 -11.34
C ARG A 145 11.52 6.14 -11.46
N TYR A 146 11.35 5.46 -10.34
CA TYR A 146 10.64 4.18 -10.25
C TYR A 146 9.29 4.41 -9.59
N TYR A 147 8.24 4.02 -10.28
CA TYR A 147 6.87 4.12 -9.80
C TYR A 147 6.31 2.72 -9.60
N ALA A 148 5.73 2.46 -8.44
CA ALA A 148 5.21 1.15 -8.15
C ALA A 148 3.86 1.20 -7.43
N PHE A 149 2.91 0.44 -7.93
CA PHE A 149 1.71 0.04 -7.23
C PHE A 149 2.01 -1.25 -6.47
N THR A 150 1.75 -1.24 -5.15
CA THR A 150 2.28 -2.27 -4.23
C THR A 150 1.47 -3.56 -4.18
N GLY A 151 0.32 -3.60 -4.87
CA GLY A 151 -0.58 -4.75 -4.83
C GLY A 151 -1.58 -4.71 -3.68
N ALA A 152 -2.33 -5.79 -3.53
CA ALA A 152 -3.31 -6.00 -2.46
C ALA A 152 -3.43 -7.47 -2.11
N PHE A 153 -3.84 -7.75 -0.88
CA PHE A 153 -4.20 -9.08 -0.39
C PHE A 153 -5.70 -9.38 -0.51
N LEU A 154 -6.46 -8.44 -1.08
CA LEU A 154 -7.91 -8.57 -1.27
C LEU A 154 -8.19 -9.28 -2.60
N GLY A 155 -8.92 -10.40 -2.52
CA GLY A 155 -9.41 -11.12 -3.69
C GLY A 155 -10.55 -10.43 -4.42
N TYR A 156 -10.77 -10.84 -5.65
CA TYR A 156 -11.92 -10.40 -6.43
C TYR A 156 -13.22 -10.98 -5.87
N GLY A 157 -14.26 -10.16 -5.78
CA GLY A 157 -15.59 -10.56 -5.31
C GLY A 157 -16.36 -9.43 -4.61
N GLY A 158 -17.58 -9.69 -4.20
CA GLY A 158 -18.42 -8.74 -3.47
C GLY A 158 -18.54 -7.38 -4.16
N TYR A 159 -17.95 -6.33 -3.57
CA TYR A 159 -17.98 -4.98 -4.12
C TYR A 159 -17.30 -4.88 -5.49
N SER A 160 -16.14 -5.52 -5.66
CA SER A 160 -15.40 -5.47 -6.93
C SER A 160 -16.19 -6.06 -8.08
N ASP A 161 -16.91 -7.15 -7.82
CA ASP A 161 -17.78 -7.82 -8.79
C ASP A 161 -19.02 -6.95 -9.10
N SER A 162 -19.69 -6.44 -8.08
CA SER A 162 -20.86 -5.57 -8.24
C SER A 162 -20.56 -4.30 -9.05
N MET A 163 -19.36 -3.76 -8.94
CA MET A 163 -18.88 -2.57 -9.65
C MET A 163 -18.21 -2.89 -10.99
N GLN A 164 -18.13 -4.16 -11.38
CA GLN A 164 -17.44 -4.61 -12.59
C GLN A 164 -16.02 -4.05 -12.68
N LEU A 165 -15.28 -4.11 -11.58
CA LEU A 165 -13.88 -3.69 -11.54
C LEU A 165 -13.00 -4.73 -12.25
N PRO A 166 -11.82 -4.34 -12.76
CA PRO A 166 -10.88 -5.30 -13.32
C PRO A 166 -10.51 -6.39 -12.30
N ILE A 167 -10.43 -7.62 -12.76
CA ILE A 167 -9.90 -8.72 -11.94
C ILE A 167 -8.41 -8.51 -11.78
N LEU A 168 -7.98 -8.23 -10.56
CA LEU A 168 -6.58 -8.05 -10.21
C LEU A 168 -6.13 -9.22 -9.33
N PRO A 169 -4.96 -9.80 -9.61
CA PRO A 169 -4.43 -10.87 -8.79
C PRO A 169 -4.04 -10.33 -7.41
N GLU A 170 -4.27 -11.13 -6.37
CA GLU A 170 -3.69 -10.85 -5.06
C GLU A 170 -2.17 -10.99 -5.16
N ALA A 171 -1.48 -9.93 -4.85
CA ALA A 171 -0.04 -9.87 -5.01
C ALA A 171 0.58 -8.79 -4.14
N PHE A 172 1.87 -8.91 -3.89
CA PHE A 172 2.68 -7.86 -3.30
C PHE A 172 3.97 -7.66 -4.09
N LEU A 173 4.50 -6.46 -3.97
CA LEU A 173 5.72 -6.05 -4.64
C LEU A 173 6.91 -6.16 -3.69
N HIS A 174 7.98 -6.77 -4.18
CA HIS A 174 9.30 -6.73 -3.57
C HIS A 174 10.20 -5.86 -4.44
N LEU A 175 10.81 -4.85 -3.83
CA LEU A 175 11.86 -4.04 -4.45
C LEU A 175 13.20 -4.39 -3.82
N SER A 176 14.21 -4.50 -4.64
CA SER A 176 15.60 -4.66 -4.21
C SER A 176 16.46 -3.56 -4.82
N ILE A 177 17.39 -3.06 -4.03
CA ILE A 177 18.34 -2.03 -4.45
C ILE A 177 19.73 -2.63 -4.28
N ASP A 178 20.46 -2.79 -5.38
CA ASP A 178 21.79 -3.35 -5.33
C ASP A 178 22.86 -2.29 -4.93
N LYS A 179 24.09 -2.73 -4.79
CA LYS A 179 25.22 -1.87 -4.44
C LYS A 179 25.52 -0.77 -5.48
N ASP A 180 25.08 -0.96 -6.73
CA ASP A 180 25.24 0.02 -7.82
C ASP A 180 24.01 0.92 -7.95
N VAL A 181 23.13 0.92 -6.94
CA VAL A 181 21.89 1.73 -6.85
C VAL A 181 20.91 1.41 -7.99
N ARG A 182 20.93 0.17 -8.46
CA ARG A 182 19.95 -0.30 -9.42
C ARG A 182 18.76 -0.85 -8.66
N VAL A 183 17.58 -0.38 -9.04
CA VAL A 183 16.32 -0.86 -8.48
C VAL A 183 15.80 -2.00 -9.37
N ASP A 184 15.66 -3.16 -8.79
CA ASP A 184 14.98 -4.31 -9.40
C ASP A 184 13.68 -4.59 -8.66
N HIS A 185 12.75 -5.30 -9.31
CA HIS A 185 11.46 -5.61 -8.72
C HIS A 185 11.02 -7.02 -9.04
N LYS A 186 10.30 -7.61 -8.08
CA LYS A 186 9.65 -8.90 -8.23
C LYS A 186 8.23 -8.85 -7.70
N ILE A 187 7.29 -9.37 -8.47
CA ILE A 187 5.89 -9.50 -8.07
C ILE A 187 5.68 -10.92 -7.53
N PHE A 188 5.19 -11.01 -6.30
CA PHE A 188 4.80 -12.27 -5.68
C PHE A 188 3.28 -12.38 -5.69
N TYR A 189 2.77 -13.38 -6.39
CA TYR A 189 1.35 -13.70 -6.43
C TYR A 189 1.00 -14.64 -5.28
N ILE A 190 -0.12 -14.34 -4.60
CA ILE A 190 -0.66 -15.19 -3.54
C ILE A 190 -1.57 -16.21 -4.21
N ASP A 191 -1.09 -17.44 -4.33
CA ASP A 191 -1.90 -18.53 -4.87
C ASP A 191 -2.88 -19.10 -3.82
N GLN A 192 -3.85 -19.90 -4.30
CA GLN A 192 -4.83 -20.54 -3.41
C GLN A 192 -4.18 -21.50 -2.41
N ARG A 193 -3.07 -22.13 -2.76
CA ARG A 193 -2.36 -23.06 -1.90
C ARG A 193 -1.70 -22.32 -0.71
N ALA A 194 -1.15 -21.13 -0.94
CA ALA A 194 -0.63 -20.28 0.13
C ALA A 194 -1.76 -19.87 1.09
N LYS A 195 -2.96 -19.55 0.56
CA LYS A 195 -4.14 -19.23 1.38
C LYS A 195 -4.64 -20.39 2.24
N GLU A 196 -4.58 -21.61 1.73
CA GLU A 196 -4.96 -22.80 2.50
C GLU A 196 -4.00 -23.05 3.65
N LEU A 197 -2.70 -22.87 3.44
CA LEU A 197 -1.69 -22.97 4.50
C LEU A 197 -1.84 -21.92 5.59
N MET A 198 -2.31 -20.70 5.25
CA MET A 198 -2.58 -19.65 6.22
C MET A 198 -3.82 -19.90 7.08
N LYS A 199 -4.74 -20.75 6.64
CA LYS A 199 -5.96 -21.09 7.38
C LYS A 199 -5.76 -22.23 8.38
N THR A 200 -4.67 -22.97 8.27
CA THR A 200 -4.36 -24.16 9.10
C THR A 200 -3.42 -23.88 10.26
N ASN A 201 -2.96 -22.65 10.44
CA ASN A 201 -2.18 -22.15 11.56
C ASN A 201 -2.99 -21.11 12.36
#